data_1dbbe635600e0e4ad5fa50fa8ef15dcb
#
_entry.id   1dbbe635600e0e4ad5fa50fa8ef15dcb
#
_cell.length_a   1.000
_cell.length_b   1.000
_cell.length_c   1.000
_cell.angle_alpha   90.00
_cell.angle_beta   90.00
_cell.angle_gamma   90.00
#
_symmetry.space_group_name_H-M   'P 1'
#
loop_
_entity.id
_entity.type
_entity.pdbx_description
1 polymer ?
#
loop_
_entity_poly.entity_id
_entity_poly.type
_entity_poly.pdbx_seq_one_letter_code
_entity_poly.pdbx_strand_id
1 'polypeptide(L)'
;MKKTLIPAFCLLCSILFLLQFCVQPPDYPDEPVIEFQSLSKTTIMQSSLGIDSVVITFSYTDGDGDLGFTDTSASIFIVDGRDTFQKPSYRIPSVGTQGAGNGISGEISIVVPTTCCIYPRSSGIPPCDKSSFAPQQFDTVFYFIRIKDRSGNLSNTIQTAPIRLQCKL
;
A
#
# COMPACT_ATOMS: atom_id res chain seq x y z
N MET A 1 12.33 -55.29 -36.87
CA MET A 1 12.79 -53.90 -36.51
C MET A 1 11.63 -52.89 -36.37
N LYS A 2 10.43 -53.26 -35.92
CA LYS A 2 9.27 -52.33 -35.77
C LYS A 2 8.82 -52.10 -34.33
N LYS A 3 9.40 -52.75 -33.31
CA LYS A 3 8.92 -52.71 -31.91
C LYS A 3 9.49 -51.57 -31.02
N THR A 4 10.48 -50.83 -31.49
CA THR A 4 11.16 -49.77 -30.70
C THR A 4 10.73 -48.36 -31.05
N LEU A 5 9.94 -48.14 -32.10
CA LEU A 5 9.51 -46.83 -32.55
C LEU A 5 8.37 -46.22 -31.68
N ILE A 6 7.48 -47.08 -31.15
CA ILE A 6 6.33 -46.63 -30.34
C ILE A 6 6.76 -46.04 -29.02
N PRO A 7 7.66 -46.65 -28.19
CA PRO A 7 8.08 -46.06 -26.93
C PRO A 7 8.88 -44.75 -27.12
N ALA A 8 9.69 -44.64 -28.20
CA ALA A 8 10.42 -43.42 -28.53
C ALA A 8 9.47 -42.26 -28.91
N PHE A 9 8.41 -42.55 -29.65
CA PHE A 9 7.40 -41.56 -30.02
C PHE A 9 6.59 -41.09 -28.81
N CYS A 10 6.19 -41.98 -27.91
CA CYS A 10 5.50 -41.62 -26.66
C CYS A 10 6.38 -40.77 -25.74
N LEU A 11 7.69 -41.08 -25.66
CA LEU A 11 8.64 -40.30 -24.88
C LEU A 11 8.80 -38.87 -25.45
N LEU A 12 8.89 -38.74 -26.78
CA LEU A 12 9.00 -37.45 -27.46
C LEU A 12 7.74 -36.60 -27.26
N CYS A 13 6.53 -37.18 -27.38
CA CYS A 13 5.26 -36.50 -27.11
C CYS A 13 5.16 -36.08 -25.65
N SER A 14 5.62 -36.88 -24.70
CA SER A 14 5.62 -36.53 -23.27
C SER A 14 6.55 -35.35 -22.97
N ILE A 15 7.71 -35.28 -23.60
CA ILE A 15 8.67 -34.17 -23.47
C ILE A 15 8.08 -32.87 -24.09
N LEU A 16 7.42 -32.98 -25.26
CA LEU A 16 6.76 -31.82 -25.89
C LEU A 16 5.61 -31.25 -25.01
N PHE A 17 4.89 -32.10 -24.29
CA PHE A 17 3.82 -31.69 -23.40
C PHE A 17 4.33 -30.93 -22.15
N LEU A 18 5.54 -31.24 -21.69
CA LEU A 18 6.18 -30.58 -20.55
C LEU A 18 6.70 -29.16 -20.90
N LEU A 19 6.87 -28.82 -22.16
CA LEU A 19 7.36 -27.53 -22.62
C LEU A 19 6.22 -26.46 -22.76
N GLN A 20 4.98 -26.87 -22.53
CA GLN A 20 3.82 -25.98 -22.71
C GLN A 20 3.46 -25.12 -21.47
N PHE A 21 4.16 -25.30 -20.35
CA PHE A 21 3.97 -24.46 -19.16
C PHE A 21 4.78 -23.16 -19.24
N CYS A 22 4.64 -22.40 -20.32
CA CYS A 22 5.07 -21.03 -20.33
C CYS A 22 4.00 -20.23 -19.58
N VAL A 23 4.25 -19.93 -18.29
CA VAL A 23 3.42 -18.98 -17.54
C VAL A 23 3.61 -17.63 -18.21
N GLN A 24 2.56 -17.12 -18.86
CA GLN A 24 2.57 -15.78 -19.40
C GLN A 24 2.63 -14.81 -18.24
N PRO A 25 3.62 -13.91 -18.14
CA PRO A 25 3.69 -12.92 -17.09
C PRO A 25 2.44 -12.03 -17.13
N PRO A 26 1.95 -11.56 -15.98
CA PRO A 26 0.84 -10.64 -15.96
C PRO A 26 1.22 -9.33 -16.67
N ASP A 27 0.30 -8.81 -17.46
CA ASP A 27 0.41 -7.52 -18.15
C ASP A 27 -0.16 -6.44 -17.24
N TYR A 28 0.71 -5.65 -16.62
CA TYR A 28 0.34 -4.53 -15.74
C TYR A 28 0.45 -3.21 -16.51
N PRO A 29 -0.38 -2.20 -16.19
CA PRO A 29 -0.20 -0.85 -16.71
C PRO A 29 1.11 -0.23 -16.20
N ASP A 30 1.71 0.68 -16.99
CA ASP A 30 2.92 1.40 -16.60
C ASP A 30 2.66 2.34 -15.41
N GLU A 31 1.43 2.88 -15.28
CA GLU A 31 1.03 3.60 -14.08
C GLU A 31 0.85 2.62 -12.91
N PRO A 32 1.44 2.90 -11.74
CA PRO A 32 1.27 2.06 -10.57
C PRO A 32 -0.20 1.90 -10.17
N VAL A 33 -0.61 0.70 -9.83
CA VAL A 33 -1.95 0.42 -9.26
C VAL A 33 -1.77 -0.10 -7.85
N ILE A 34 -2.53 0.46 -6.89
CA ILE A 34 -2.49 0.04 -5.49
C ILE A 34 -3.86 -0.39 -4.97
N GLU A 35 -3.86 -1.33 -4.02
CA GLU A 35 -5.08 -1.82 -3.35
C GLU A 35 -4.85 -1.93 -1.85
N PHE A 36 -5.79 -1.41 -1.05
CA PHE A 36 -5.73 -1.52 0.40
C PHE A 36 -5.88 -2.98 0.85
N GLN A 37 -4.99 -3.44 1.74
CA GLN A 37 -5.01 -4.79 2.26
C GLN A 37 -5.45 -4.83 3.73
N SER A 38 -4.73 -4.15 4.62
CA SER A 38 -4.98 -4.29 6.05
C SER A 38 -4.46 -3.14 6.90
N LEU A 39 -4.95 -3.11 8.14
CA LEU A 39 -4.42 -2.32 9.25
C LEU A 39 -3.90 -3.28 10.33
N SER A 40 -2.78 -2.95 10.97
CA SER A 40 -2.27 -3.74 12.11
C SER A 40 -3.18 -3.69 13.33
N LYS A 41 -3.96 -2.63 13.47
CA LYS A 41 -4.97 -2.42 14.52
C LYS A 41 -6.01 -1.40 14.07
N THR A 42 -7.19 -1.48 14.64
CA THR A 42 -8.34 -0.62 14.31
C THR A 42 -8.60 0.48 15.33
N THR A 43 -7.83 0.52 16.42
CA THR A 43 -7.95 1.54 17.47
C THR A 43 -6.56 2.02 17.87
N ILE A 44 -6.37 3.33 17.91
CA ILE A 44 -5.14 4.01 18.34
C ILE A 44 -5.48 5.14 19.33
N MET A 45 -4.48 5.50 20.14
CA MET A 45 -4.60 6.63 21.09
C MET A 45 -4.22 7.93 20.39
N GLN A 46 -5.00 9.01 20.60
CA GLN A 46 -4.60 10.32 20.08
C GLN A 46 -3.28 10.82 20.69
N SER A 47 -2.46 11.47 19.88
CA SER A 47 -1.26 12.15 20.35
C SER A 47 -0.75 13.15 19.33
N SER A 48 -0.34 14.35 19.81
CA SER A 48 0.43 15.32 19.01
C SER A 48 1.88 14.92 18.81
N LEU A 49 2.39 13.97 19.63
CA LEU A 49 3.76 13.50 19.60
C LEU A 49 3.94 12.16 18.86
N GLY A 50 2.86 11.61 18.31
CA GLY A 50 2.93 10.35 17.58
C GLY A 50 3.36 9.15 18.43
N ILE A 51 2.97 9.11 19.72
CA ILE A 51 3.36 8.03 20.65
C ILE A 51 2.71 6.69 20.35
N ASP A 52 1.67 6.68 19.53
CA ASP A 52 1.03 5.48 19.01
C ASP A 52 1.08 5.49 17.48
N SER A 53 0.87 4.36 16.83
CA SER A 53 0.91 4.25 15.38
C SER A 53 0.07 3.08 14.89
N VAL A 54 -0.23 3.08 13.60
CA VAL A 54 -0.83 1.96 12.89
C VAL A 54 0.05 1.60 11.70
N VAL A 55 0.22 0.31 11.43
CA VAL A 55 0.81 -0.15 10.17
C VAL A 55 -0.31 -0.28 9.16
N ILE A 56 -0.15 0.37 8.02
CA ILE A 56 -1.05 0.28 6.87
C ILE A 56 -0.34 -0.55 5.80
N THR A 57 -0.98 -1.63 5.34
CA THR A 57 -0.47 -2.48 4.27
C THR A 57 -1.36 -2.34 3.05
N PHE A 58 -0.74 -2.18 1.90
CA PHE A 58 -1.40 -2.17 0.60
C PHE A 58 -0.53 -2.91 -0.44
N SER A 59 -1.17 -3.56 -1.40
CA SER A 59 -0.48 -4.17 -2.54
C SER A 59 -0.24 -3.15 -3.64
N TYR A 60 0.71 -3.46 -4.51
CA TYR A 60 0.98 -2.69 -5.71
C TYR A 60 1.27 -3.58 -6.91
N THR A 61 0.99 -3.06 -8.10
CA THR A 61 1.47 -3.54 -9.39
C THR A 61 2.00 -2.36 -10.19
N ASP A 62 3.01 -2.59 -11.05
CA ASP A 62 3.70 -1.54 -11.83
C ASP A 62 4.32 -2.19 -13.07
N GLY A 63 3.89 -1.75 -14.27
CA GLY A 63 4.15 -2.46 -15.52
C GLY A 63 5.57 -2.26 -16.06
N ASP A 64 6.16 -1.08 -15.92
CA ASP A 64 7.54 -0.79 -16.35
C ASP A 64 8.58 -1.07 -15.23
N GLY A 65 8.10 -1.39 -14.01
CA GLY A 65 8.94 -1.81 -12.89
C GLY A 65 9.83 -0.71 -12.34
N ASP A 66 9.43 0.52 -12.48
CA ASP A 66 10.25 1.68 -12.10
C ASP A 66 9.89 2.27 -10.73
N LEU A 67 9.17 1.51 -9.89
CA LEU A 67 8.76 1.94 -8.55
C LEU A 67 9.96 2.10 -7.60
N GLY A 68 9.88 3.16 -6.79
CA GLY A 68 10.85 3.48 -5.74
C GLY A 68 12.06 4.27 -6.23
N PHE A 69 12.71 4.98 -5.31
CA PHE A 69 13.76 5.93 -5.58
C PHE A 69 15.06 5.57 -4.86
N THR A 70 16.20 5.85 -5.49
CA THR A 70 17.53 5.70 -4.89
C THR A 70 17.91 6.90 -4.03
N ASP A 71 17.31 8.05 -4.29
CA ASP A 71 17.50 9.29 -3.54
C ASP A 71 16.45 9.45 -2.42
N THR A 72 16.29 10.66 -1.88
CA THR A 72 15.33 11.00 -0.82
C THR A 72 13.95 11.41 -1.32
N SER A 73 13.66 11.20 -2.61
CA SER A 73 12.39 11.59 -3.22
C SER A 73 11.21 10.87 -2.55
N ALA A 74 10.19 11.63 -2.21
CA ALA A 74 8.96 11.10 -1.68
C ALA A 74 8.17 10.39 -2.78
N SER A 75 7.66 9.21 -2.45
CA SER A 75 6.91 8.37 -3.37
C SER A 75 5.57 7.87 -2.81
N ILE A 76 5.31 8.02 -1.51
CA ILE A 76 4.01 7.70 -0.90
C ILE A 76 3.45 8.98 -0.29
N PHE A 77 2.23 9.33 -0.68
CA PHE A 77 1.52 10.51 -0.22
C PHE A 77 0.28 10.07 0.55
N ILE A 78 0.12 10.59 1.77
CA ILE A 78 -0.96 10.24 2.69
C ILE A 78 -1.70 11.51 3.08
N VAL A 79 -3.02 11.48 2.96
CA VAL A 79 -3.90 12.59 3.33
C VAL A 79 -4.91 12.11 4.36
N ASP A 80 -5.07 12.86 5.46
CA ASP A 80 -6.12 12.61 6.45
C ASP A 80 -7.49 12.96 5.82
N GLY A 81 -8.38 11.99 5.76
CA GLY A 81 -9.67 12.15 5.10
C GLY A 81 -10.67 13.07 5.84
N ARG A 82 -10.36 13.48 7.08
CA ARG A 82 -11.23 14.36 7.88
C ARG A 82 -11.05 15.84 7.55
N ASP A 83 -9.81 16.26 7.28
CA ASP A 83 -9.44 17.68 7.10
C ASP A 83 -8.58 17.93 5.86
N THR A 84 -8.31 16.88 5.08
CA THR A 84 -7.43 16.90 3.90
C THR A 84 -5.99 17.30 4.22
N PHE A 85 -5.56 17.20 5.49
CA PHE A 85 -4.20 17.51 5.88
C PHE A 85 -3.23 16.44 5.36
N GLN A 86 -2.21 16.89 4.64
CA GLN A 86 -1.17 16.00 4.13
C GLN A 86 -0.24 15.58 5.28
N LYS A 87 -0.15 14.28 5.52
CA LYS A 87 0.81 13.69 6.45
C LYS A 87 2.23 13.75 5.85
N PRO A 88 3.27 13.53 6.66
CA PRO A 88 4.62 13.34 6.14
C PRO A 88 4.63 12.27 5.05
N SER A 89 5.33 12.56 3.95
CA SER A 89 5.48 11.63 2.83
C SER A 89 6.51 10.56 3.17
N TYR A 90 6.35 9.38 2.58
CA TYR A 90 7.30 8.27 2.73
C TYR A 90 8.00 7.99 1.41
N ARG A 91 9.14 7.32 1.52
CA ARG A 91 9.92 6.87 0.37
C ARG A 91 9.77 5.35 0.22
N ILE A 92 9.52 4.91 -1.00
CA ILE A 92 9.72 3.52 -1.39
C ILE A 92 11.18 3.39 -1.80
N PRO A 93 11.98 2.50 -1.18
CA PRO A 93 13.32 2.18 -1.68
C PRO A 93 13.23 1.66 -3.12
N SER A 94 14.27 1.91 -3.93
CA SER A 94 14.29 1.39 -5.29
C SER A 94 14.10 -0.12 -5.28
N VAL A 95 13.06 -0.57 -5.94
CA VAL A 95 12.82 -1.98 -6.21
C VAL A 95 13.61 -2.33 -7.46
N GLY A 96 14.49 -3.32 -7.39
CA GLY A 96 15.25 -3.76 -8.55
C GLY A 96 14.31 -4.32 -9.62
N THR A 97 14.57 -3.98 -10.88
CA THR A 97 13.82 -4.53 -12.03
C THR A 97 13.90 -6.05 -12.04
N GLN A 98 12.79 -6.72 -11.86
CA GLN A 98 12.70 -8.17 -11.92
C GLN A 98 12.48 -8.63 -13.38
N GLY A 99 13.58 -8.70 -14.15
CA GLY A 99 13.54 -9.20 -15.52
C GLY A 99 13.16 -8.16 -16.57
N ALA A 100 13.58 -8.35 -17.80
CA ALA A 100 13.28 -7.45 -18.90
C ALA A 100 11.80 -7.52 -19.29
N GLY A 101 11.07 -6.42 -19.11
CA GLY A 101 9.73 -6.24 -19.65
C GLY A 101 8.57 -6.90 -18.89
N ASN A 102 8.83 -7.42 -17.69
CA ASN A 102 7.77 -7.93 -16.82
C ASN A 102 7.59 -6.94 -15.67
N GLY A 103 6.38 -6.44 -15.51
CA GLY A 103 6.02 -5.57 -14.40
C GLY A 103 6.34 -6.19 -13.04
N ILE A 104 6.35 -5.36 -12.02
CA ILE A 104 6.57 -5.77 -10.63
C ILE A 104 5.27 -5.74 -9.85
N SER A 105 5.18 -6.56 -8.82
CA SER A 105 4.08 -6.56 -7.86
C SER A 105 4.58 -6.93 -6.48
N GLY A 106 3.87 -6.50 -5.45
CA GLY A 106 4.22 -6.81 -4.07
C GLY A 106 3.34 -6.09 -3.08
N GLU A 107 3.79 -6.05 -1.82
CA GLU A 107 3.12 -5.35 -0.74
C GLU A 107 4.05 -4.31 -0.11
N ILE A 108 3.46 -3.20 0.29
CA ILE A 108 4.13 -2.13 1.02
C ILE A 108 3.43 -1.96 2.36
N SER A 109 4.22 -1.95 3.43
CA SER A 109 3.74 -1.66 4.78
C SER A 109 4.40 -0.38 5.28
N ILE A 110 3.58 0.57 5.71
CA ILE A 110 4.02 1.86 6.24
C ILE A 110 3.53 2.07 7.66
N VAL A 111 4.38 2.64 8.51
CA VAL A 111 4.03 3.01 9.88
C VAL A 111 3.53 4.45 9.88
N VAL A 112 2.23 4.63 10.14
CA VAL A 112 1.62 5.97 10.23
C VAL A 112 1.42 6.33 11.70
N PRO A 113 2.11 7.37 12.20
CA PRO A 113 1.94 7.85 13.56
C PRO A 113 0.51 8.34 13.80
N THR A 114 0.07 8.22 15.04
CA THR A 114 -1.22 8.74 15.47
C THR A 114 -1.35 10.24 15.24
N THR A 115 -2.58 10.71 15.29
CA THR A 115 -2.95 12.11 15.10
C THR A 115 -3.86 12.58 16.25
N CYS A 116 -4.29 13.82 16.19
CA CYS A 116 -5.23 14.40 17.15
C CYS A 116 -6.68 14.10 16.79
N CYS A 117 -7.53 13.96 17.79
CA CYS A 117 -8.97 14.07 17.59
C CYS A 117 -9.32 15.48 17.12
N ILE A 118 -10.29 15.59 16.22
CA ILE A 118 -10.82 16.86 15.72
C ILE A 118 -12.19 17.06 16.38
N TYR A 119 -12.35 18.19 17.02
CA TYR A 119 -13.59 18.57 17.70
C TYR A 119 -14.40 19.57 16.88
N PRO A 120 -15.74 19.62 17.03
CA PRO A 120 -16.55 20.63 16.38
C PRO A 120 -16.05 22.04 16.73
N ARG A 121 -15.97 22.92 15.75
CA ARG A 121 -15.51 24.33 15.98
C ARG A 121 -16.34 25.07 17.03
N SER A 122 -17.62 24.72 17.16
CA SER A 122 -18.53 25.31 18.17
C SER A 122 -18.16 24.96 19.62
N SER A 123 -17.35 23.91 19.82
CA SER A 123 -16.92 23.53 21.18
C SER A 123 -15.80 24.41 21.73
N GLY A 124 -15.07 25.13 20.87
CA GLY A 124 -13.88 25.89 21.25
C GLY A 124 -12.71 25.04 21.75
N ILE A 125 -12.79 23.72 21.64
CA ILE A 125 -11.77 22.78 22.13
C ILE A 125 -10.73 22.57 21.03
N PRO A 126 -9.42 22.78 21.33
CA PRO A 126 -8.36 22.56 20.36
C PRO A 126 -8.14 21.06 20.08
N PRO A 127 -7.59 20.71 18.90
CA PRO A 127 -7.18 19.33 18.62
C PRO A 127 -6.20 18.79 19.69
N CYS A 128 -6.26 17.48 19.93
CA CYS A 128 -5.44 16.81 20.96
C CYS A 128 -5.76 17.16 22.42
N ASP A 129 -6.79 17.92 22.69
CA ASP A 129 -7.24 18.15 24.07
C ASP A 129 -7.71 16.82 24.68
N LYS A 130 -7.17 16.48 25.86
CA LYS A 130 -7.51 15.29 26.62
C LYS A 130 -8.40 15.61 27.83
N SER A 131 -8.87 16.86 27.93
CA SER A 131 -9.68 17.29 29.07
C SER A 131 -10.98 16.48 29.18
N SER A 132 -11.49 16.38 30.38
CA SER A 132 -12.80 15.76 30.65
C SER A 132 -13.97 16.49 29.95
N PHE A 133 -13.74 17.72 29.51
CA PHE A 133 -14.72 18.55 28.79
C PHE A 133 -14.79 18.25 27.30
N ALA A 134 -13.84 17.47 26.73
CA ALA A 134 -13.90 17.08 25.32
C ALA A 134 -15.25 16.39 25.03
N PRO A 135 -15.99 16.80 23.98
CA PRO A 135 -17.36 16.34 23.76
C PRO A 135 -17.47 14.88 23.34
N GLN A 136 -16.38 14.31 22.82
CA GLN A 136 -16.37 12.94 22.32
C GLN A 136 -15.24 12.12 22.93
N GLN A 137 -15.55 10.85 23.18
CA GLN A 137 -14.57 9.87 23.66
C GLN A 137 -13.73 9.30 22.53
N PHE A 138 -14.28 9.25 21.33
CA PHE A 138 -13.67 8.67 20.15
C PHE A 138 -13.89 9.57 18.95
N ASP A 139 -12.94 9.53 18.03
CA ASP A 139 -13.04 10.09 16.69
C ASP A 139 -12.75 8.96 15.67
N THR A 140 -13.01 9.18 14.40
CA THR A 140 -12.73 8.21 13.34
C THR A 140 -11.86 8.88 12.30
N VAL A 141 -10.68 8.29 12.06
CA VAL A 141 -9.75 8.72 11.02
C VAL A 141 -9.66 7.65 9.93
N PHE A 142 -9.51 8.08 8.70
CA PHE A 142 -9.14 7.26 7.55
C PHE A 142 -8.18 8.04 6.68
N TYR A 143 -7.39 7.35 5.87
CA TYR A 143 -6.38 7.99 5.04
C TYR A 143 -6.64 7.69 3.57
N PHE A 144 -6.42 8.71 2.72
CA PHE A 144 -6.24 8.53 1.30
C PHE A 144 -4.75 8.37 1.00
N ILE A 145 -4.42 7.37 0.19
CA ILE A 145 -3.02 7.04 -0.15
C ILE A 145 -2.88 6.98 -1.66
N ARG A 146 -1.76 7.53 -2.15
CA ARG A 146 -1.28 7.43 -3.53
C ARG A 146 0.21 7.20 -3.53
N ILE A 147 0.71 6.54 -4.56
CA ILE A 147 2.15 6.40 -4.79
C ILE A 147 2.55 7.04 -6.12
N LYS A 148 3.84 7.32 -6.26
CA LYS A 148 4.45 7.88 -7.48
C LYS A 148 5.69 7.06 -7.86
N ASP A 149 5.81 6.70 -9.14
CA ASP A 149 6.98 6.06 -9.73
C ASP A 149 8.09 7.04 -10.11
N ARG A 150 9.20 6.52 -10.70
CA ARG A 150 10.32 7.34 -11.18
C ARG A 150 9.99 8.13 -12.43
N SER A 151 9.10 7.63 -13.28
CA SER A 151 8.62 8.31 -14.48
C SER A 151 7.69 9.48 -14.16
N GLY A 152 7.20 9.56 -12.91
CA GLY A 152 6.32 10.62 -12.42
C GLY A 152 4.83 10.27 -12.48
N ASN A 153 4.47 9.05 -12.89
CA ASN A 153 3.09 8.60 -12.91
C ASN A 153 2.57 8.43 -11.49
N LEU A 154 1.31 8.80 -11.29
CA LEU A 154 0.62 8.64 -10.01
C LEU A 154 -0.33 7.45 -10.09
N SER A 155 -0.35 6.65 -9.03
CA SER A 155 -1.32 5.56 -8.88
C SER A 155 -2.75 6.08 -8.74
N ASN A 156 -3.71 5.15 -8.79
CA ASN A 156 -5.04 5.35 -8.23
C ASN A 156 -4.95 5.78 -6.77
N THR A 157 -6.03 6.38 -6.26
CA THR A 157 -6.16 6.71 -4.83
C THR A 157 -6.92 5.59 -4.13
N ILE A 158 -6.34 5.06 -3.05
CA ILE A 158 -7.04 4.14 -2.15
C ILE A 158 -7.43 4.84 -0.86
N GLN A 159 -8.48 4.33 -0.23
CA GLN A 159 -8.93 4.73 1.10
C GLN A 159 -8.71 3.57 2.06
N THR A 160 -8.15 3.85 3.25
CA THR A 160 -8.02 2.84 4.30
C THR A 160 -9.37 2.52 4.94
N ALA A 161 -9.46 1.37 5.60
CA ALA A 161 -10.52 1.14 6.56
C ALA A 161 -10.49 2.22 7.67
N PRO A 162 -11.64 2.53 8.29
CA PRO A 162 -11.70 3.48 9.39
C PRO A 162 -10.91 3.00 10.60
N ILE A 163 -10.18 3.94 11.23
CA ILE A 163 -9.41 3.75 12.44
C ILE A 163 -10.08 4.54 13.55
N ARG A 164 -10.41 3.87 14.64
CA ARG A 164 -10.98 4.50 15.84
C ARG A 164 -9.87 5.18 16.63
N LEU A 165 -9.99 6.48 16.81
CA LEU A 165 -9.04 7.30 17.53
C LEU A 165 -9.60 7.57 18.94
N GLN A 166 -8.93 7.09 19.97
CA GLN A 166 -9.32 7.31 21.35
C GLN A 166 -8.88 8.70 21.81
N CYS A 167 -9.84 9.58 22.14
CA CYS A 167 -9.60 10.99 22.47
C CYS A 167 -9.35 11.20 23.97
N LYS A 168 -9.88 10.33 24.82
CA LYS A 168 -9.71 10.37 26.28
C LYS A 168 -9.03 9.10 26.80
N LEU A 169 -8.29 9.22 27.86
CA LEU A 169 -7.74 8.10 28.63
C LEU A 169 -8.84 7.40 29.45
#